data_31ba5a782fda06bdbf29411cf0314c85
#
_entry.id   31ba5a782fda06bdbf29411cf0314c85
#
_cell.length_a   1.000
_cell.length_b   1.000
_cell.length_c   1.000
_cell.angle_alpha   90.00
_cell.angle_beta   90.00
_cell.angle_gamma   90.00
#
_symmetry.space_group_name_H-M   'P 1'
#
loop_
_entity.id
_entity.type
_entity.pdbx_description
1 polymer ?
#
loop_
_entity_poly.entity_id
_entity_poly.type
_entity_poly.pdbx_seq_one_letter_code
_entity_poly.pdbx_strand_id
1 'polypeptide(L)'
;MEMLKTFSKAWHIDELRKKMIFTLLMLVVYRIGSNIPVPSINREYLAQMFSGDTGLLDLFDLFSGGAFSNFTIFALSITPYVTASIIVQLLTVAFPYFERLAKEGNEGRKKMALITRYMTVVLGLIQATGLTIGLFRRAIVDQSPFTMIVIIAVLTAGTTFLMWLGEKINEFGVGNGISLIIFAGIVARIPSTVRGIATQVSEGAVSAVAVVVLIIVAVLVTMVVIEMQQGVRKIPVQYAKRVVGRKMYGGQSTHIPMKVNQAGVIPIIFSLSLLQFPLTITYFFPNKGFTDFVTKYLSPSGNPGVWVYAILNIVLTIFFTYFYTAVTFNPVEVANQMKQNGGFVPGIRPGQATVDYLSRIMSRLCFAGGLFLAAVATIPTIISVFTPFNIAFGGTSLLIVIGVALDTVQQLENQMLMRNYQGFLK
;
A
#
# COMPACT_ATOMS: atom_id res chain seq x y z
N MET A 1 17.05 -9.90 14.98
CA MET A 1 16.82 -10.77 16.16
C MET A 1 15.63 -10.33 17.00
N GLU A 2 15.37 -9.03 17.19
CA GLU A 2 14.24 -8.55 18.01
C GLU A 2 12.87 -8.91 17.41
N MET A 3 12.66 -8.76 16.12
CA MET A 3 11.38 -9.11 15.47
C MET A 3 10.98 -10.58 15.69
N LEU A 4 11.92 -11.52 15.56
CA LEU A 4 11.63 -12.94 15.81
C LEU A 4 11.26 -13.21 17.28
N LYS A 5 11.88 -12.48 18.21
CA LYS A 5 11.52 -12.55 19.65
C LYS A 5 10.13 -11.98 19.90
N THR A 6 9.74 -10.91 19.19
CA THR A 6 8.41 -10.31 19.27
C THR A 6 7.33 -11.30 18.80
N PHE A 7 7.55 -11.94 17.64
CA PHE A 7 6.64 -12.98 17.15
C PHE A 7 6.54 -14.18 18.10
N SER A 8 7.67 -14.66 18.63
CA SER A 8 7.69 -15.75 19.59
C SER A 8 6.93 -15.39 20.87
N LYS A 9 7.11 -14.19 21.42
CA LYS A 9 6.38 -13.71 22.59
C LYS A 9 4.88 -13.56 22.31
N ALA A 10 4.52 -12.98 21.15
CA ALA A 10 3.13 -12.81 20.73
C ALA A 10 2.41 -14.16 20.58
N TRP A 11 3.11 -15.20 20.12
CA TRP A 11 2.55 -16.55 19.98
C TRP A 11 2.14 -17.21 21.28
N HIS A 12 2.79 -16.87 22.39
CA HIS A 12 2.45 -17.39 23.72
C HIS A 12 1.22 -16.70 24.35
N ILE A 13 0.74 -15.60 23.75
CA ILE A 13 -0.46 -14.91 24.20
C ILE A 13 -1.67 -15.44 23.40
N ASP A 14 -2.58 -16.17 24.06
CA ASP A 14 -3.69 -16.87 23.39
C ASP A 14 -4.55 -16.00 22.47
N GLU A 15 -4.83 -14.77 22.85
CA GLU A 15 -5.63 -13.86 22.03
C GLU A 15 -4.87 -13.37 20.79
N LEU A 16 -3.58 -13.03 20.92
CA LEU A 16 -2.75 -12.63 19.79
C LEU A 16 -2.51 -13.81 18.86
N ARG A 17 -2.29 -15.01 19.40
CA ARG A 17 -2.19 -16.24 18.62
C ARG A 17 -3.44 -16.47 17.76
N LYS A 18 -4.65 -16.33 18.33
CA LYS A 18 -5.91 -16.46 17.58
C LYS A 18 -6.01 -15.45 16.46
N LYS A 19 -5.66 -14.19 16.70
CA LYS A 19 -5.64 -13.13 15.68
C LYS A 19 -4.62 -13.42 14.57
N MET A 20 -3.42 -13.89 14.93
CA MET A 20 -2.37 -14.25 13.94
C MET A 20 -2.81 -15.44 13.08
N ILE A 21 -3.37 -16.49 13.70
CA ILE A 21 -3.90 -17.67 12.99
C ILE A 21 -5.04 -17.24 12.05
N PHE A 22 -5.96 -16.39 12.52
CA PHE A 22 -7.03 -15.85 11.68
C PHE A 22 -6.48 -15.12 10.45
N THR A 23 -5.50 -14.23 10.65
CA THR A 23 -4.86 -13.50 9.53
C THR A 23 -4.24 -14.47 8.54
N LEU A 24 -3.49 -15.47 9.01
CA LEU A 24 -2.88 -16.48 8.13
C LEU A 24 -3.92 -17.28 7.36
N LEU A 25 -5.01 -17.71 8.01
CA LEU A 25 -6.11 -18.42 7.34
C LEU A 25 -6.76 -17.56 6.24
N MET A 26 -6.98 -16.26 6.51
CA MET A 26 -7.52 -15.35 5.49
C MET A 26 -6.57 -15.18 4.30
N LEU A 27 -5.26 -15.12 4.53
CA LEU A 27 -4.26 -15.09 3.45
C LEU A 27 -4.21 -16.40 2.65
N VAL A 28 -4.43 -17.55 3.29
CA VAL A 28 -4.58 -18.83 2.59
C VAL A 28 -5.83 -18.83 1.71
N VAL A 29 -6.97 -18.35 2.20
CA VAL A 29 -8.20 -18.20 1.40
C VAL A 29 -7.96 -17.30 0.18
N TYR A 30 -7.28 -16.16 0.38
CA TYR A 30 -6.85 -15.29 -0.72
C TYR A 30 -6.01 -16.08 -1.74
N ARG A 31 -5.03 -16.85 -1.29
CA ARG A 31 -4.14 -17.59 -2.19
C ARG A 31 -4.86 -18.70 -2.97
N ILE A 32 -5.80 -19.38 -2.35
CA ILE A 32 -6.65 -20.37 -3.04
C ILE A 32 -7.44 -19.69 -4.15
N GLY A 33 -8.15 -18.61 -3.87
CA GLY A 33 -8.95 -17.88 -4.85
C GLY A 33 -8.12 -17.27 -5.99
N SER A 34 -6.87 -16.84 -5.71
CA SER A 34 -5.97 -16.32 -6.75
C SER A 34 -5.49 -17.37 -7.76
N ASN A 35 -5.80 -18.65 -7.56
CA ASN A 35 -5.51 -19.74 -8.49
C ASN A 35 -6.77 -20.31 -9.19
N ILE A 36 -7.98 -19.86 -8.82
CA ILE A 36 -9.22 -20.31 -9.44
C ILE A 36 -9.45 -19.48 -10.71
N PRO A 37 -9.35 -20.08 -11.92
CA PRO A 37 -9.53 -19.34 -13.17
C PRO A 37 -11.01 -18.98 -13.38
N VAL A 38 -11.25 -17.89 -14.08
CA VAL A 38 -12.58 -17.52 -14.57
C VAL A 38 -13.01 -18.55 -15.66
N PRO A 39 -14.28 -18.94 -15.71
CA PRO A 39 -14.76 -19.90 -16.71
C PRO A 39 -14.65 -19.34 -18.13
N SER A 40 -14.61 -20.25 -19.13
CA SER A 40 -14.62 -19.95 -20.57
C SER A 40 -13.42 -19.10 -21.07
N ILE A 41 -12.23 -19.28 -20.47
CA ILE A 41 -11.01 -18.57 -20.86
C ILE A 41 -9.99 -19.53 -21.48
N ASN A 42 -9.40 -19.12 -22.60
CA ASN A 42 -8.28 -19.82 -23.26
C ASN A 42 -6.95 -19.45 -22.59
N ARG A 43 -6.39 -20.41 -21.83
CA ARG A 43 -5.10 -20.21 -21.11
C ARG A 43 -3.90 -20.10 -22.04
N GLU A 44 -3.91 -20.77 -23.19
CA GLU A 44 -2.81 -20.71 -24.14
C GLU A 44 -2.68 -19.32 -24.74
N TYR A 45 -3.82 -18.70 -25.09
CA TYR A 45 -3.84 -17.33 -25.56
C TYR A 45 -3.35 -16.33 -24.49
N LEU A 46 -3.75 -16.53 -23.23
CA LEU A 46 -3.24 -15.72 -22.11
C LEU A 46 -1.73 -15.86 -21.96
N ALA A 47 -1.20 -17.09 -21.98
CA ALA A 47 0.23 -17.34 -21.86
C ALA A 47 1.02 -16.62 -22.99
N GLN A 48 0.51 -16.65 -24.23
CA GLN A 48 1.10 -15.93 -25.36
C GLN A 48 1.04 -14.41 -25.19
N MET A 49 -0.08 -13.91 -24.66
CA MET A 49 -0.27 -12.48 -24.42
C MET A 49 0.71 -11.92 -23.37
N PHE A 50 1.02 -12.71 -22.33
CA PHE A 50 1.95 -12.33 -21.26
C PHE A 50 3.41 -12.75 -21.51
N SER A 51 3.71 -13.53 -22.57
CA SER A 51 5.08 -13.87 -22.97
C SER A 51 5.77 -12.78 -23.80
N GLY A 52 5.02 -11.78 -24.28
CA GLY A 52 5.56 -10.60 -24.95
C GLY A 52 6.11 -9.56 -23.95
N ASP A 53 6.80 -8.52 -24.46
CA ASP A 53 7.29 -7.39 -23.65
C ASP A 53 6.10 -6.47 -23.25
N THR A 54 5.38 -6.88 -22.23
CA THR A 54 4.12 -6.27 -21.79
C THR A 54 4.27 -5.47 -20.49
N GLY A 55 5.34 -4.73 -20.32
CA GLY A 55 5.70 -4.01 -19.08
C GLY A 55 4.57 -3.27 -18.36
N LEU A 56 3.46 -2.95 -19.05
CA LEU A 56 2.26 -2.36 -18.45
C LEU A 56 1.37 -3.39 -17.75
N LEU A 57 1.18 -4.57 -18.36
CA LEU A 57 0.36 -5.64 -17.80
C LEU A 57 1.04 -6.26 -16.58
N ASP A 58 2.37 -6.25 -16.54
CA ASP A 58 3.15 -6.73 -15.40
C ASP A 58 2.92 -5.89 -14.14
N LEU A 59 2.65 -4.59 -14.27
CA LEU A 59 2.29 -3.75 -13.12
C LEU A 59 0.96 -4.16 -12.49
N PHE A 60 -0.06 -4.47 -13.30
CA PHE A 60 -1.33 -4.97 -12.77
C PHE A 60 -1.14 -6.33 -12.09
N ASP A 61 -0.33 -7.19 -12.71
CA ASP A 61 -0.06 -8.51 -12.18
C ASP A 61 0.76 -8.48 -10.88
N LEU A 62 1.60 -7.46 -10.70
CA LEU A 62 2.36 -7.25 -9.48
C LEU A 62 1.46 -7.17 -8.24
N PHE A 63 0.37 -6.40 -8.30
CA PHE A 63 -0.57 -6.24 -7.20
C PHE A 63 -1.53 -7.42 -7.04
N SER A 64 -1.75 -8.17 -8.11
CA SER A 64 -2.64 -9.34 -8.10
C SER A 64 -1.94 -10.64 -7.69
N GLY A 65 -0.59 -10.65 -7.63
CA GLY A 65 0.18 -11.82 -7.26
C GLY A 65 0.07 -12.98 -8.25
N GLY A 66 -0.05 -12.68 -9.56
CA GLY A 66 -0.24 -13.66 -10.63
C GLY A 66 -1.71 -13.96 -10.95
N ALA A 67 -2.65 -13.33 -10.24
CA ALA A 67 -4.08 -13.55 -10.49
C ALA A 67 -4.55 -12.88 -11.79
N PHE A 68 -3.90 -11.79 -12.20
CA PHE A 68 -4.23 -11.06 -13.44
C PHE A 68 -3.74 -11.84 -14.68
N SER A 69 -2.50 -12.28 -14.69
CA SER A 69 -1.91 -13.05 -15.80
C SER A 69 -2.60 -14.38 -16.05
N ASN A 70 -3.11 -15.01 -14.98
CA ASN A 70 -3.89 -16.24 -15.07
C ASN A 70 -5.40 -16.02 -15.23
N PHE A 71 -5.85 -14.75 -15.29
CA PHE A 71 -7.25 -14.35 -15.35
C PHE A 71 -8.13 -15.12 -14.38
N THR A 72 -7.80 -15.03 -13.10
CA THR A 72 -8.53 -15.71 -12.03
C THR A 72 -9.69 -14.84 -11.52
N ILE A 73 -10.49 -15.38 -10.61
CA ILE A 73 -11.60 -14.65 -9.98
C ILE A 73 -11.13 -13.36 -9.25
N PHE A 74 -9.85 -13.29 -8.88
CA PHE A 74 -9.20 -12.13 -8.26
C PHE A 74 -8.32 -11.33 -9.24
N ALA A 75 -8.55 -11.42 -10.55
CA ALA A 75 -7.75 -10.71 -11.55
C ALA A 75 -7.73 -9.19 -11.34
N LEU A 76 -8.84 -8.57 -10.95
CA LEU A 76 -8.89 -7.15 -10.58
C LEU A 76 -8.14 -6.83 -9.29
N SER A 77 -7.77 -7.86 -8.51
CA SER A 77 -7.14 -7.69 -7.20
C SER A 77 -7.96 -6.75 -6.29
N ILE A 78 -7.27 -5.97 -5.48
CA ILE A 78 -7.84 -4.98 -4.57
C ILE A 78 -7.85 -3.56 -5.18
N THR A 79 -7.44 -3.43 -6.45
CA THR A 79 -7.27 -2.14 -7.14
C THR A 79 -8.54 -1.26 -7.13
N PRO A 80 -9.76 -1.78 -7.41
CA PRO A 80 -10.98 -0.96 -7.33
C PRO A 80 -11.23 -0.39 -5.94
N TYR A 81 -10.93 -1.14 -4.88
CA TYR A 81 -11.07 -0.66 -3.51
C TYR A 81 -10.06 0.44 -3.17
N VAL A 82 -8.79 0.27 -3.57
CA VAL A 82 -7.75 1.28 -3.38
C VAL A 82 -8.15 2.58 -4.07
N THR A 83 -8.60 2.49 -5.33
CA THR A 83 -9.07 3.65 -6.09
C THR A 83 -10.29 4.31 -5.42
N ALA A 84 -11.28 3.53 -4.96
CA ALA A 84 -12.43 4.05 -4.21
C ALA A 84 -12.00 4.76 -2.92
N SER A 85 -11.07 4.18 -2.18
CA SER A 85 -10.54 4.76 -0.94
C SER A 85 -9.81 6.09 -1.20
N ILE A 86 -9.02 6.17 -2.28
CA ILE A 86 -8.37 7.43 -2.70
C ILE A 86 -9.42 8.49 -3.01
N ILE A 87 -10.42 8.16 -3.82
CA ILE A 87 -11.49 9.10 -4.19
C ILE A 87 -12.21 9.61 -2.94
N VAL A 88 -12.61 8.72 -2.03
CA VAL A 88 -13.30 9.10 -0.79
C VAL A 88 -12.41 10.00 0.08
N GLN A 89 -11.11 9.70 0.20
CA GLN A 89 -10.18 10.56 0.95
C GLN A 89 -9.97 11.93 0.29
N LEU A 90 -9.89 12.01 -1.03
CA LEU A 90 -9.84 13.29 -1.75
C LEU A 90 -11.13 14.09 -1.55
N LEU A 91 -12.28 13.42 -1.55
CA LEU A 91 -13.57 14.06 -1.28
C LEU A 91 -13.65 14.66 0.13
N THR A 92 -12.96 14.10 1.14
CA THR A 92 -12.93 14.68 2.50
C THR A 92 -12.27 16.06 2.54
N VAL A 93 -11.38 16.34 1.60
CA VAL A 93 -10.71 17.66 1.48
C VAL A 93 -11.48 18.59 0.55
N ALA A 94 -12.08 18.04 -0.52
CA ALA A 94 -12.76 18.83 -1.54
C ALA A 94 -14.17 19.27 -1.15
N PHE A 95 -14.89 18.49 -0.35
CA PHE A 95 -16.31 18.72 -0.05
C PHE A 95 -16.57 18.82 1.46
N PRO A 96 -17.22 19.93 1.93
CA PRO A 96 -17.51 20.15 3.35
C PRO A 96 -18.38 19.05 3.99
N TYR A 97 -19.21 18.37 3.21
CA TYR A 97 -20.01 17.24 3.69
C TYR A 97 -19.13 16.09 4.18
N PHE A 98 -18.14 15.66 3.38
CA PHE A 98 -17.22 14.59 3.74
C PHE A 98 -16.26 15.00 4.85
N GLU A 99 -15.86 16.27 4.88
CA GLU A 99 -15.07 16.83 5.97
C GLU A 99 -15.80 16.73 7.32
N ARG A 100 -17.09 17.08 7.36
CA ARG A 100 -17.93 16.91 8.56
C ARG A 100 -18.01 15.45 8.97
N LEU A 101 -18.27 14.57 8.01
CA LEU A 101 -18.34 13.13 8.25
C LEU A 101 -17.04 12.60 8.87
N ALA A 102 -15.88 13.04 8.39
CA ALA A 102 -14.58 12.66 8.94
C ALA A 102 -14.40 13.12 10.40
N LYS A 103 -15.01 14.26 10.78
CA LYS A 103 -14.97 14.82 12.14
C LYS A 103 -16.03 14.24 13.09
N GLU A 104 -17.07 13.54 12.60
CA GLU A 104 -18.12 12.91 13.41
C GLU A 104 -17.67 11.67 14.22
N GLY A 105 -16.37 11.36 14.24
CA GLY A 105 -15.83 10.24 15.01
C GLY A 105 -16.21 8.86 14.47
N ASN A 106 -16.64 7.92 15.35
CA ASN A 106 -16.88 6.54 14.94
C ASN A 106 -18.07 6.37 13.97
N GLU A 107 -19.12 7.17 14.11
CA GLU A 107 -20.28 7.11 13.24
C GLU A 107 -19.93 7.59 11.82
N GLY A 108 -19.23 8.71 11.72
CA GLY A 108 -18.76 9.21 10.43
C GLY A 108 -17.82 8.25 9.73
N ARG A 109 -16.90 7.61 10.47
CA ARG A 109 -16.00 6.58 9.92
C ARG A 109 -16.79 5.38 9.35
N LYS A 110 -17.84 4.91 10.03
CA LYS A 110 -18.71 3.84 9.52
C LYS A 110 -19.42 4.24 8.23
N LYS A 111 -19.95 5.46 8.15
CA LYS A 111 -20.60 5.97 6.93
C LYS A 111 -19.61 6.10 5.77
N MET A 112 -18.40 6.62 6.03
CA MET A 112 -17.34 6.70 5.01
C MET A 112 -16.91 5.32 4.50
N ALA A 113 -16.75 4.34 5.39
CA ALA A 113 -16.45 2.97 4.99
C ALA A 113 -17.55 2.38 4.11
N LEU A 114 -18.83 2.66 4.41
CA LEU A 114 -19.96 2.19 3.62
C LEU A 114 -19.98 2.84 2.23
N ILE A 115 -19.69 4.14 2.12
CA ILE A 115 -19.55 4.82 0.84
C ILE A 115 -18.41 4.22 0.02
N THR A 116 -17.25 3.95 0.66
CA THR A 116 -16.11 3.30 0.01
C THR A 116 -16.48 1.93 -0.53
N ARG A 117 -17.26 1.13 0.21
CA ARG A 117 -17.75 -0.19 -0.24
C ARG A 117 -18.61 -0.07 -1.50
N TYR A 118 -19.60 0.82 -1.51
CA TYR A 118 -20.44 1.03 -2.69
C TYR A 118 -19.63 1.50 -3.89
N MET A 119 -18.74 2.46 -3.70
CA MET A 119 -17.85 2.92 -4.78
C MET A 119 -16.94 1.80 -5.29
N THR A 120 -16.46 0.92 -4.41
CA THR A 120 -15.65 -0.24 -4.80
C THR A 120 -16.40 -1.17 -5.73
N VAL A 121 -17.67 -1.47 -5.41
CA VAL A 121 -18.52 -2.33 -6.26
C VAL A 121 -18.75 -1.69 -7.62
N VAL A 122 -19.09 -0.40 -7.65
CA VAL A 122 -19.32 0.34 -8.89
C VAL A 122 -18.06 0.39 -9.75
N LEU A 123 -16.90 0.76 -9.16
CA LEU A 123 -15.63 0.80 -9.87
C LEU A 123 -15.18 -0.59 -10.30
N GLY A 124 -15.41 -1.61 -9.47
CA GLY A 124 -15.13 -3.00 -9.80
C GLY A 124 -15.93 -3.47 -11.02
N LEU A 125 -17.22 -3.15 -11.07
CA LEU A 125 -18.09 -3.46 -12.20
C LEU A 125 -17.62 -2.74 -13.47
N ILE A 126 -17.29 -1.46 -13.37
CA ILE A 126 -16.76 -0.69 -14.49
C ILE A 126 -15.45 -1.33 -14.98
N GLN A 127 -14.47 -1.56 -14.10
CA GLN A 127 -13.18 -2.14 -14.48
C GLN A 127 -13.31 -3.57 -15.02
N ALA A 128 -14.18 -4.42 -14.42
CA ALA A 128 -14.48 -5.76 -14.93
C ALA A 128 -15.02 -5.72 -16.36
N THR A 129 -15.92 -4.78 -16.64
CA THR A 129 -16.49 -4.59 -17.98
C THR A 129 -15.42 -4.18 -18.98
N GLY A 130 -14.58 -3.21 -18.62
CA GLY A 130 -13.48 -2.75 -19.47
C GLY A 130 -12.46 -3.84 -19.77
N LEU A 131 -12.06 -4.62 -18.77
CA LEU A 131 -11.14 -5.73 -18.98
C LEU A 131 -11.74 -6.84 -19.85
N THR A 132 -12.98 -7.23 -19.57
CA THR A 132 -13.66 -8.32 -20.30
C THR A 132 -13.88 -7.97 -21.75
N ILE A 133 -14.40 -6.78 -22.06
CA ILE A 133 -14.75 -6.36 -23.41
C ILE A 133 -13.54 -5.80 -24.16
N GLY A 134 -12.67 -5.05 -23.47
CA GLY A 134 -11.53 -4.38 -24.08
C GLY A 134 -10.31 -5.28 -24.24
N LEU A 135 -9.76 -5.78 -23.13
CA LEU A 135 -8.46 -6.48 -23.15
C LEU A 135 -8.59 -7.98 -23.43
N PHE A 136 -9.48 -8.66 -22.71
CA PHE A 136 -9.55 -10.12 -22.73
C PHE A 136 -10.60 -10.71 -23.68
N ARG A 137 -11.25 -9.89 -24.50
CA ARG A 137 -12.29 -10.35 -25.43
C ARG A 137 -11.81 -11.49 -26.35
N ARG A 138 -10.55 -11.43 -26.80
CA ARG A 138 -9.97 -12.48 -27.68
C ARG A 138 -9.57 -13.75 -26.92
N ALA A 139 -9.40 -13.65 -25.61
CA ALA A 139 -9.08 -14.79 -24.75
C ALA A 139 -10.34 -15.58 -24.33
N ILE A 140 -11.54 -15.01 -24.53
CA ILE A 140 -12.81 -15.65 -24.20
C ILE A 140 -13.19 -16.61 -25.31
N VAL A 141 -13.38 -17.89 -24.96
CA VAL A 141 -13.71 -18.97 -25.90
C VAL A 141 -15.13 -18.79 -26.43
N ASP A 142 -16.09 -18.54 -25.55
CA ASP A 142 -17.48 -18.27 -25.89
C ASP A 142 -17.81 -16.80 -25.69
N GLN A 143 -17.93 -16.06 -26.79
CA GLN A 143 -18.23 -14.63 -26.81
C GLN A 143 -19.74 -14.32 -26.70
N SER A 144 -20.55 -15.22 -26.16
CA SER A 144 -21.97 -14.96 -25.95
C SER A 144 -22.16 -13.82 -24.93
N PRO A 145 -23.20 -13.01 -25.06
CA PRO A 145 -23.49 -11.94 -24.09
C PRO A 145 -23.66 -12.48 -22.66
N PHE A 146 -24.20 -13.69 -22.52
CA PHE A 146 -24.39 -14.35 -21.24
C PHE A 146 -23.04 -14.69 -20.58
N THR A 147 -22.09 -15.25 -21.31
CA THR A 147 -20.75 -15.56 -20.80
C THR A 147 -20.00 -14.31 -20.38
N MET A 148 -20.12 -13.21 -21.14
CA MET A 148 -19.52 -11.92 -20.77
C MET A 148 -20.11 -11.38 -19.46
N ILE A 149 -21.43 -11.43 -19.28
CA ILE A 149 -22.09 -11.00 -18.03
C ILE A 149 -21.62 -11.87 -16.86
N VAL A 150 -21.52 -13.16 -17.04
CA VAL A 150 -21.01 -14.09 -15.99
C VAL A 150 -19.58 -13.72 -15.60
N ILE A 151 -18.68 -13.49 -16.56
CA ILE A 151 -17.29 -13.09 -16.30
C ILE A 151 -17.24 -11.79 -15.52
N ILE A 152 -17.99 -10.76 -15.96
CA ILE A 152 -18.04 -9.46 -15.26
C ILE A 152 -18.56 -9.62 -13.83
N ALA A 153 -19.61 -10.41 -13.64
CA ALA A 153 -20.16 -10.68 -12.32
C ALA A 153 -19.16 -11.40 -11.40
N VAL A 154 -18.45 -12.42 -11.93
CA VAL A 154 -17.43 -13.18 -11.19
C VAL A 154 -16.26 -12.27 -10.77
N LEU A 155 -15.74 -11.44 -11.67
CA LEU A 155 -14.65 -10.51 -11.36
C LEU A 155 -15.06 -9.46 -10.32
N THR A 156 -16.28 -8.91 -10.44
CA THR A 156 -16.82 -7.94 -9.48
C THR A 156 -17.06 -8.58 -8.12
N ALA A 157 -17.62 -9.79 -8.09
CA ALA A 157 -17.81 -10.56 -6.87
C ALA A 157 -16.45 -10.88 -6.19
N GLY A 158 -15.45 -11.27 -6.99
CA GLY A 158 -14.09 -11.54 -6.51
C GLY A 158 -13.46 -10.33 -5.82
N THR A 159 -13.53 -9.16 -6.44
CA THR A 159 -13.02 -7.90 -5.84
C THR A 159 -13.78 -7.54 -4.56
N THR A 160 -15.11 -7.67 -4.58
CA THR A 160 -15.94 -7.38 -3.39
C THR A 160 -15.61 -8.35 -2.25
N PHE A 161 -15.35 -9.60 -2.58
CA PHE A 161 -14.91 -10.60 -1.60
C PHE A 161 -13.54 -10.25 -1.02
N LEU A 162 -12.58 -9.82 -1.84
CA LEU A 162 -11.25 -9.38 -1.35
C LEU A 162 -11.35 -8.15 -0.45
N MET A 163 -12.21 -7.18 -0.77
CA MET A 163 -12.51 -6.04 0.09
C MET A 163 -13.03 -6.52 1.45
N TRP A 164 -14.04 -7.40 1.46
CA TRP A 164 -14.61 -7.97 2.67
C TRP A 164 -13.56 -8.74 3.48
N LEU A 165 -12.71 -9.52 2.83
CA LEU A 165 -11.63 -10.27 3.46
C LEU A 165 -10.61 -9.35 4.13
N GLY A 166 -10.21 -8.25 3.46
CA GLY A 166 -9.34 -7.23 4.02
C GLY A 166 -9.95 -6.55 5.26
N GLU A 167 -11.26 -6.22 5.22
CA GLU A 167 -11.96 -5.66 6.36
C GLU A 167 -12.04 -6.65 7.54
N LYS A 168 -12.26 -7.94 7.28
CA LYS A 168 -12.27 -8.98 8.32
C LYS A 168 -10.90 -9.15 8.96
N ILE A 169 -9.81 -9.04 8.20
CA ILE A 169 -8.46 -9.01 8.78
C ILE A 169 -8.28 -7.78 9.69
N ASN A 170 -8.78 -6.59 9.29
CA ASN A 170 -8.72 -5.40 10.13
C ASN A 170 -9.50 -5.55 11.46
N GLU A 171 -10.65 -6.25 11.40
CA GLU A 171 -11.55 -6.41 12.54
C GLU A 171 -11.06 -7.49 13.54
N PHE A 172 -10.67 -8.65 13.02
CA PHE A 172 -10.37 -9.85 13.84
C PHE A 172 -8.91 -10.30 13.77
N GLY A 173 -8.12 -9.74 12.89
CA GLY A 173 -6.73 -10.11 12.65
C GLY A 173 -5.71 -9.17 13.26
N VAL A 174 -4.51 -9.21 12.69
CA VAL A 174 -3.38 -8.34 12.98
C VAL A 174 -2.92 -7.67 11.68
N GLY A 175 -2.58 -6.40 11.75
CA GLY A 175 -2.11 -5.64 10.60
C GLY A 175 -3.24 -4.99 9.81
N ASN A 176 -2.85 -4.24 8.77
CA ASN A 176 -3.80 -3.70 7.80
C ASN A 176 -4.12 -4.78 6.75
N GLY A 177 -5.37 -5.28 6.73
CA GLY A 177 -5.78 -6.40 5.89
C GLY A 177 -5.55 -6.17 4.40
N ILE A 178 -5.77 -4.96 3.92
CA ILE A 178 -5.56 -4.58 2.52
C ILE A 178 -4.08 -4.63 2.15
N SER A 179 -3.25 -4.01 2.99
CA SER A 179 -1.80 -4.05 2.82
C SER A 179 -1.25 -5.47 2.90
N LEU A 180 -1.81 -6.31 3.77
CA LEU A 180 -1.42 -7.73 3.89
C LEU A 180 -1.82 -8.56 2.67
N ILE A 181 -2.96 -8.28 2.03
CA ILE A 181 -3.34 -8.95 0.77
C ILE A 181 -2.37 -8.58 -0.34
N ILE A 182 -2.01 -7.30 -0.48
CA ILE A 182 -0.99 -6.85 -1.44
C ILE A 182 0.36 -7.50 -1.13
N PHE A 183 0.78 -7.51 0.13
CA PHE A 183 1.99 -8.17 0.60
C PHE A 183 2.01 -9.66 0.19
N ALA A 184 0.92 -10.39 0.47
CA ALA A 184 0.81 -11.81 0.13
C ALA A 184 0.88 -12.04 -1.39
N GLY A 185 0.29 -11.15 -2.20
CA GLY A 185 0.41 -11.17 -3.66
C GLY A 185 1.86 -11.03 -4.12
N ILE A 186 2.58 -10.04 -3.60
CA ILE A 186 3.98 -9.80 -3.95
C ILE A 186 4.87 -10.97 -3.52
N VAL A 187 4.74 -11.44 -2.27
CA VAL A 187 5.55 -12.54 -1.74
C VAL A 187 5.30 -13.84 -2.52
N ALA A 188 4.07 -14.06 -2.96
CA ALA A 188 3.73 -15.26 -3.74
C ALA A 188 4.42 -15.34 -5.12
N ARG A 189 4.89 -14.21 -5.66
CA ARG A 189 5.66 -14.16 -6.93
C ARG A 189 7.16 -14.38 -6.75
N ILE A 190 7.69 -14.28 -5.54
CA ILE A 190 9.13 -14.47 -5.30
C ILE A 190 9.66 -15.79 -5.88
N PRO A 191 9.02 -16.96 -5.66
CA PRO A 191 9.52 -18.21 -6.21
C PRO A 191 9.56 -18.26 -7.75
N SER A 192 8.58 -17.67 -8.43
CA SER A 192 8.55 -17.61 -9.89
C SER A 192 9.61 -16.68 -10.45
N THR A 193 9.82 -15.52 -9.80
CA THR A 193 10.88 -14.57 -10.16
C THR A 193 12.27 -15.18 -10.01
N VAL A 194 12.51 -15.88 -8.89
CA VAL A 194 13.80 -16.58 -8.66
C VAL A 194 14.04 -17.65 -9.73
N ARG A 195 13.02 -18.43 -10.10
CA ARG A 195 13.13 -19.40 -11.19
C ARG A 195 13.42 -18.72 -12.53
N GLY A 196 12.72 -17.63 -12.85
CA GLY A 196 12.96 -16.87 -14.08
C GLY A 196 14.39 -16.33 -14.18
N ILE A 197 14.95 -15.81 -13.06
CA ILE A 197 16.36 -15.39 -13.03
C ILE A 197 17.30 -16.58 -13.22
N ALA A 198 17.03 -17.73 -12.58
CA ALA A 198 17.84 -18.91 -12.72
C ALA A 198 17.86 -19.45 -14.17
N THR A 199 16.72 -19.43 -14.87
CA THR A 199 16.66 -19.81 -16.30
C THR A 199 17.44 -18.85 -17.19
N GLN A 200 17.32 -17.52 -16.98
CA GLN A 200 18.09 -16.52 -17.73
C GLN A 200 19.61 -16.67 -17.54
N VAL A 201 20.04 -17.06 -16.34
CA VAL A 201 21.47 -17.38 -16.07
C VAL A 201 21.88 -18.66 -16.79
N SER A 202 21.05 -19.72 -16.79
CA SER A 202 21.38 -20.98 -17.45
C SER A 202 21.42 -20.86 -18.97
N GLU A 203 20.62 -19.97 -19.54
CA GLU A 203 20.59 -19.65 -20.98
C GLU A 203 21.71 -18.67 -21.40
N GLY A 204 22.51 -18.19 -20.44
CA GLY A 204 23.59 -17.23 -20.72
C GLY A 204 23.14 -15.81 -21.04
N ALA A 205 21.83 -15.52 -20.93
CA ALA A 205 21.29 -14.19 -21.17
C ALA A 205 21.75 -13.17 -20.10
N VAL A 206 22.04 -13.66 -18.90
CA VAL A 206 22.47 -12.86 -17.75
C VAL A 206 23.69 -13.48 -17.09
N SER A 207 24.71 -12.66 -16.77
CA SER A 207 25.88 -13.17 -16.07
C SER A 207 25.58 -13.42 -14.59
N ALA A 208 26.17 -14.49 -14.02
CA ALA A 208 26.05 -14.79 -12.59
C ALA A 208 26.54 -13.62 -11.70
N VAL A 209 27.53 -12.85 -12.16
CA VAL A 209 28.03 -11.66 -11.46
C VAL A 209 26.95 -10.59 -11.36
N ALA A 210 26.14 -10.37 -12.40
CA ALA A 210 25.06 -9.40 -12.38
C ALA A 210 23.95 -9.79 -11.37
N VAL A 211 23.68 -11.09 -11.18
CA VAL A 211 22.76 -11.57 -10.15
C VAL A 211 23.27 -11.30 -8.73
N VAL A 212 24.58 -11.53 -8.51
CA VAL A 212 25.20 -11.21 -7.20
C VAL A 212 25.10 -9.71 -6.90
N VAL A 213 25.40 -8.86 -7.89
CA VAL A 213 25.27 -7.40 -7.75
C VAL A 213 23.81 -7.01 -7.44
N LEU A 214 22.84 -7.61 -8.13
CA LEU A 214 21.43 -7.37 -7.89
C LEU A 214 21.02 -7.73 -6.45
N ILE A 215 21.48 -8.86 -5.92
CA ILE A 215 21.20 -9.27 -4.53
C ILE A 215 21.83 -8.28 -3.54
N ILE A 216 23.08 -7.85 -3.77
CA ILE A 216 23.74 -6.86 -2.90
C ILE A 216 22.95 -5.55 -2.91
N VAL A 217 22.53 -5.05 -4.07
CA VAL A 217 21.73 -3.83 -4.19
C VAL A 217 20.37 -4.00 -3.48
N ALA A 218 19.70 -5.13 -3.64
CA ALA A 218 18.43 -5.40 -2.96
C ALA A 218 18.59 -5.39 -1.44
N VAL A 219 19.66 -5.98 -0.90
CA VAL A 219 19.96 -5.97 0.54
C VAL A 219 20.26 -4.54 1.02
N LEU A 220 21.06 -3.76 0.29
CA LEU A 220 21.36 -2.38 0.64
C LEU A 220 20.09 -1.51 0.65
N VAL A 221 19.26 -1.61 -0.39
CA VAL A 221 17.96 -0.91 -0.45
C VAL A 221 17.09 -1.31 0.73
N THR A 222 17.01 -2.60 1.05
CA THR A 222 16.25 -3.10 2.19
C THR A 222 16.73 -2.48 3.51
N MET A 223 18.04 -2.42 3.75
CA MET A 223 18.60 -1.78 4.95
C MET A 223 18.21 -0.30 5.04
N VAL A 224 18.38 0.45 3.96
CA VAL A 224 18.03 1.88 3.90
C VAL A 224 16.54 2.09 4.13
N VAL A 225 15.68 1.23 3.57
CA VAL A 225 14.22 1.30 3.77
C VAL A 225 13.85 1.05 5.23
N ILE A 226 14.47 0.06 5.88
CA ILE A 226 14.21 -0.25 7.30
C ILE A 226 14.60 0.95 8.18
N GLU A 227 15.79 1.50 8.01
CA GLU A 227 16.28 2.66 8.77
C GLU A 227 15.35 3.87 8.62
N MET A 228 14.93 4.18 7.40
CA MET A 228 14.05 5.31 7.14
C MET A 228 12.63 5.11 7.68
N GLN A 229 12.11 3.89 7.69
CA GLN A 229 10.77 3.61 8.23
C GLN A 229 10.75 3.56 9.77
N GLN A 230 11.85 3.14 10.38
CA GLN A 230 12.00 3.16 11.84
C GLN A 230 12.45 4.51 12.37
N GLY A 231 12.92 5.39 11.51
CA GLY A 231 13.39 6.73 11.86
C GLY A 231 12.32 7.55 12.57
N VAL A 232 12.61 7.98 13.82
CA VAL A 232 11.69 8.76 14.65
C VAL A 232 12.39 10.01 15.17
N ARG A 233 11.79 11.17 14.92
CA ARG A 233 12.19 12.43 15.55
C ARG A 233 11.46 12.58 16.87
N LYS A 234 12.18 12.55 17.99
CA LYS A 234 11.64 12.75 19.34
C LYS A 234 11.57 14.25 19.66
N ILE A 235 10.37 14.78 19.87
CA ILE A 235 10.15 16.17 20.29
C ILE A 235 10.00 16.18 21.81
N PRO A 236 10.87 16.86 22.56
CA PRO A 236 10.78 16.90 24.02
C PRO A 236 9.55 17.69 24.46
N VAL A 237 8.79 17.14 25.38
CA VAL A 237 7.62 17.77 26.02
C VAL A 237 7.80 17.71 27.52
N GLN A 238 7.61 18.85 28.18
CA GLN A 238 7.62 18.94 29.62
C GLN A 238 6.21 19.19 30.13
N TYR A 239 5.83 18.47 31.19
CA TYR A 239 4.58 18.69 31.88
C TYR A 239 4.81 19.48 33.15
N ALA A 240 3.96 20.46 33.42
CA ALA A 240 4.02 21.25 34.64
C ALA A 240 3.83 20.34 35.86
N LYS A 241 4.64 20.60 36.90
CA LYS A 241 4.48 19.90 38.19
C LYS A 241 3.17 20.37 38.82
N ARG A 242 2.29 19.39 39.16
CA ARG A 242 1.08 19.66 39.95
C ARG A 242 1.32 19.19 41.37
N VAL A 243 1.09 20.06 42.32
CA VAL A 243 1.08 19.72 43.76
C VAL A 243 -0.38 19.44 44.15
N VAL A 244 -0.67 18.22 44.54
CA VAL A 244 -2.00 17.83 45.08
C VAL A 244 -1.79 17.38 46.51
N GLY A 245 -2.11 18.29 47.45
CA GLY A 245 -1.82 18.09 48.86
C GLY A 245 -0.29 18.10 49.15
N ARG A 246 0.19 17.08 49.87
CA ARG A 246 1.62 16.88 50.20
C ARG A 246 2.42 16.13 49.16
N LYS A 247 1.79 15.62 48.08
CA LYS A 247 2.47 14.85 47.02
C LYS A 247 2.63 15.68 45.76
N MET A 248 3.85 15.71 45.24
CA MET A 248 4.15 16.29 43.94
C MET A 248 3.89 15.26 42.84
N TYR A 249 2.97 15.57 41.92
CA TYR A 249 2.69 14.80 40.73
C TYR A 249 3.17 15.60 39.50
N GLY A 250 3.86 14.92 38.56
CA GLY A 250 4.33 15.53 37.32
C GLY A 250 5.81 15.91 37.35
N GLY A 251 6.27 16.60 36.31
CA GLY A 251 7.69 16.93 36.13
C GLY A 251 8.46 15.87 35.34
N GLN A 252 7.79 14.85 34.80
CA GLN A 252 8.44 13.94 33.85
C GLN A 252 8.52 14.59 32.46
N SER A 253 9.71 14.59 31.89
CA SER A 253 9.90 14.93 30.49
C SER A 253 9.53 13.71 29.64
N THR A 254 8.56 13.86 28.76
CA THR A 254 8.20 12.88 27.75
C THR A 254 8.57 13.38 26.36
N HIS A 255 8.43 12.52 25.37
CA HIS A 255 8.74 12.86 23.99
C HIS A 255 7.56 12.50 23.12
N ILE A 256 7.22 13.38 22.16
CA ILE A 256 6.30 13.04 21.08
C ILE A 256 7.14 12.42 19.97
N PRO A 257 6.95 11.13 19.65
CA PRO A 257 7.65 10.49 18.54
C PRO A 257 6.97 10.87 17.22
N MET A 258 7.69 11.55 16.33
CA MET A 258 7.25 11.82 14.96
C MET A 258 8.05 10.96 13.99
N LYS A 259 7.39 10.05 13.28
CA LYS A 259 8.05 9.20 12.28
C LYS A 259 8.55 10.06 11.11
N VAL A 260 9.71 9.71 10.55
CA VAL A 260 10.25 10.35 9.32
C VAL A 260 9.32 10.06 8.15
N ASN A 261 8.86 8.81 8.03
CA ASN A 261 7.83 8.41 7.09
C ASN A 261 6.50 8.21 7.82
N GLN A 262 5.74 9.31 8.03
CA GLN A 262 4.45 9.29 8.70
C GLN A 262 3.38 8.60 7.85
N ALA A 263 3.47 8.72 6.53
CA ALA A 263 2.49 8.21 5.59
C ALA A 263 2.65 6.72 5.26
N GLY A 264 3.76 6.09 5.67
CA GLY A 264 4.04 4.69 5.36
C GLY A 264 4.19 4.45 3.86
N VAL A 265 3.64 3.35 3.38
CA VAL A 265 3.68 2.96 1.95
C VAL A 265 2.46 3.40 1.14
N ILE A 266 1.44 3.95 1.81
CA ILE A 266 0.16 4.34 1.20
C ILE A 266 0.33 5.34 0.05
N PRO A 267 1.17 6.39 0.13
CA PRO A 267 1.38 7.33 -0.97
C PRO A 267 1.86 6.69 -2.26
N ILE A 268 2.70 5.65 -2.17
CA ILE A 268 3.19 4.93 -3.35
C ILE A 268 2.04 4.14 -3.99
N ILE A 269 1.23 3.46 -3.18
CA ILE A 269 0.07 2.71 -3.67
C ILE A 269 -0.89 3.66 -4.38
N PHE A 270 -1.10 4.86 -3.84
CA PHE A 270 -1.95 5.89 -4.44
C PHE A 270 -1.37 6.44 -5.74
N SER A 271 -0.07 6.74 -5.76
CA SER A 271 0.62 7.19 -6.98
C SER A 271 0.50 6.18 -8.11
N LEU A 272 0.79 4.90 -7.82
CA LEU A 272 0.71 3.83 -8.81
C LEU A 272 -0.73 3.59 -9.28
N SER A 273 -1.71 3.60 -8.38
CA SER A 273 -3.13 3.45 -8.74
C SER A 273 -3.60 4.58 -9.66
N LEU A 274 -3.17 5.82 -9.41
CA LEU A 274 -3.51 6.95 -10.27
C LEU A 274 -2.81 6.88 -11.63
N LEU A 275 -1.56 6.43 -11.66
CA LEU A 275 -0.82 6.22 -12.92
C LEU A 275 -1.40 5.09 -13.78
N GLN A 276 -2.05 4.10 -13.15
CA GLN A 276 -2.74 3.03 -13.87
C GLN A 276 -4.10 3.46 -14.45
N PHE A 277 -4.69 4.54 -13.94
CA PHE A 277 -6.02 4.98 -14.35
C PHE A 277 -6.12 5.32 -15.85
N PRO A 278 -5.20 6.08 -16.49
CA PRO A 278 -5.23 6.34 -17.93
C PRO A 278 -5.18 5.06 -18.76
N LEU A 279 -4.42 4.05 -18.32
CA LEU A 279 -4.36 2.73 -18.96
C LEU A 279 -5.70 2.00 -18.89
N THR A 280 -6.36 2.07 -17.74
CA THR A 280 -7.69 1.47 -17.59
C THR A 280 -8.68 2.10 -18.56
N ILE A 281 -8.59 3.41 -18.83
CA ILE A 281 -9.43 4.11 -19.81
C ILE A 281 -9.20 3.60 -21.23
N THR A 282 -7.96 3.25 -21.61
CA THR A 282 -7.69 2.71 -22.97
C THR A 282 -8.43 1.41 -23.28
N TYR A 283 -8.79 0.64 -22.24
CA TYR A 283 -9.57 -0.60 -22.41
C TYR A 283 -11.02 -0.33 -22.81
N PHE A 284 -11.57 0.82 -22.41
CA PHE A 284 -12.94 1.22 -22.77
C PHE A 284 -13.00 1.92 -24.14
N PHE A 285 -11.99 2.72 -24.42
CA PHE A 285 -11.92 3.54 -25.62
C PHE A 285 -10.66 3.18 -26.40
N PRO A 286 -10.68 2.09 -27.21
CA PRO A 286 -9.53 1.67 -28.01
C PRO A 286 -9.30 2.61 -29.22
N ASN A 287 -9.19 3.91 -28.94
CA ASN A 287 -8.80 4.90 -29.92
C ASN A 287 -7.28 4.82 -30.10
N LYS A 288 -6.82 4.48 -31.32
CA LYS A 288 -5.40 4.33 -31.62
C LYS A 288 -4.56 5.51 -31.12
N GLY A 289 -4.99 6.74 -31.37
CA GLY A 289 -4.24 7.93 -30.93
C GLY A 289 -4.10 8.08 -29.43
N PHE A 290 -5.16 7.79 -28.67
CA PHE A 290 -5.10 7.84 -27.21
C PHE A 290 -4.30 6.68 -26.61
N THR A 291 -4.49 5.47 -27.13
CA THR A 291 -3.74 4.28 -26.71
C THR A 291 -2.25 4.46 -26.99
N ASP A 292 -1.88 4.92 -28.20
CA ASP A 292 -0.49 5.19 -28.58
C ASP A 292 0.13 6.30 -27.70
N PHE A 293 -0.62 7.34 -27.37
CA PHE A 293 -0.17 8.39 -26.45
C PHE A 293 0.12 7.82 -25.06
N VAL A 294 -0.83 7.06 -24.48
CA VAL A 294 -0.69 6.49 -23.13
C VAL A 294 0.45 5.46 -23.09
N THR A 295 0.54 4.57 -24.07
CA THR A 295 1.63 3.57 -24.13
C THR A 295 2.99 4.21 -24.39
N LYS A 296 3.06 5.27 -25.19
CA LYS A 296 4.31 5.94 -25.52
C LYS A 296 4.83 6.83 -24.40
N TYR A 297 3.96 7.51 -23.64
CA TYR A 297 4.35 8.54 -22.67
C TYR A 297 4.07 8.17 -21.21
N LEU A 298 3.08 7.32 -20.93
CA LEU A 298 2.69 6.95 -19.57
C LEU A 298 3.01 5.50 -19.22
N SER A 299 3.80 4.82 -20.05
CA SER A 299 4.26 3.46 -19.80
C SER A 299 5.63 3.45 -19.12
N PRO A 300 5.86 2.54 -18.17
CA PRO A 300 7.20 2.33 -17.62
C PRO A 300 8.16 1.63 -18.59
N SER A 301 7.66 1.15 -19.74
CA SER A 301 8.43 0.54 -20.82
C SER A 301 8.46 1.47 -22.04
N GLY A 302 9.62 1.65 -22.64
CA GLY A 302 9.79 2.45 -23.86
C GLY A 302 10.40 3.84 -23.64
N ASN A 303 11.04 4.35 -24.70
CA ASN A 303 11.64 5.68 -24.73
C ASN A 303 10.71 6.63 -25.55
N PRO A 304 10.25 7.79 -25.03
CA PRO A 304 10.62 8.51 -23.80
C PRO A 304 9.73 8.21 -22.56
N GLY A 305 8.79 7.27 -22.65
CA GLY A 305 7.76 7.02 -21.63
C GLY A 305 8.30 6.74 -20.23
N VAL A 306 9.38 5.99 -20.12
CA VAL A 306 10.03 5.67 -18.82
C VAL A 306 10.35 6.94 -18.03
N TRP A 307 10.91 7.96 -18.66
CA TRP A 307 11.29 9.20 -17.98
C TRP A 307 10.07 10.02 -17.57
N VAL A 308 9.06 10.11 -18.43
CA VAL A 308 7.80 10.81 -18.12
C VAL A 308 7.08 10.10 -16.96
N TYR A 309 6.99 8.77 -17.04
CA TYR A 309 6.41 7.94 -15.98
C TYR A 309 7.17 8.12 -14.65
N ALA A 310 8.50 8.08 -14.68
CA ALA A 310 9.33 8.25 -13.49
C ALA A 310 9.12 9.62 -12.83
N ILE A 311 9.15 10.71 -13.63
CA ILE A 311 8.93 12.08 -13.13
C ILE A 311 7.53 12.19 -12.53
N LEU A 312 6.51 11.69 -13.23
CA LEU A 312 5.13 11.77 -12.77
C LEU A 312 4.93 10.95 -11.48
N ASN A 313 5.55 9.76 -11.38
CA ASN A 313 5.54 8.96 -10.16
C ASN A 313 6.20 9.68 -8.99
N ILE A 314 7.35 10.35 -9.21
CA ILE A 314 8.02 11.16 -8.19
C ILE A 314 7.09 12.27 -7.67
N VAL A 315 6.52 13.06 -8.58
CA VAL A 315 5.63 14.18 -8.25
C VAL A 315 4.40 13.70 -7.50
N LEU A 316 3.74 12.63 -7.98
CA LEU A 316 2.56 12.08 -7.34
C LEU A 316 2.87 11.46 -5.97
N THR A 317 3.98 10.75 -5.83
CA THR A 317 4.39 10.16 -4.54
C THR A 317 4.64 11.26 -3.50
N ILE A 318 5.34 12.33 -3.86
CA ILE A 318 5.55 13.48 -2.96
C ILE A 318 4.22 14.15 -2.62
N PHE A 319 3.38 14.42 -3.63
CA PHE A 319 2.05 15.01 -3.42
C PHE A 319 1.20 14.18 -2.46
N PHE A 320 1.07 12.87 -2.69
CA PHE A 320 0.30 12.00 -1.82
C PHE A 320 0.92 11.84 -0.42
N THR A 321 2.24 11.96 -0.28
CA THR A 321 2.89 11.95 1.04
C THR A 321 2.44 13.17 1.86
N TYR A 322 2.45 14.36 1.27
CA TYR A 322 1.94 15.57 1.93
C TYR A 322 0.45 15.48 2.20
N PHE A 323 -0.32 15.06 1.20
CA PHE A 323 -1.76 14.93 1.30
C PHE A 323 -2.18 13.97 2.43
N TYR A 324 -1.63 12.76 2.42
CA TYR A 324 -1.97 11.74 3.41
C TYR A 324 -1.55 12.16 4.82
N THR A 325 -0.38 12.77 4.96
CA THR A 325 0.08 13.26 6.25
C THR A 325 -0.80 14.39 6.76
N ALA A 326 -1.25 15.31 5.91
CA ALA A 326 -2.17 16.39 6.30
C ALA A 326 -3.54 15.86 6.77
N VAL A 327 -4.01 14.75 6.18
CA VAL A 327 -5.29 14.11 6.57
C VAL A 327 -5.14 13.34 7.90
N THR A 328 -4.00 12.67 8.11
CA THR A 328 -3.81 11.78 9.28
C THR A 328 -3.27 12.48 10.52
N PHE A 329 -2.56 13.57 10.36
CA PHE A 329 -1.94 14.31 11.45
C PHE A 329 -2.48 15.75 11.52
N ASN A 330 -3.18 16.07 12.61
CA ASN A 330 -3.69 17.41 12.88
C ASN A 330 -2.84 18.12 13.95
N PRO A 331 -1.92 19.02 13.56
CA PRO A 331 -1.07 19.72 14.51
C PRO A 331 -1.83 20.57 15.54
N VAL A 332 -3.00 21.10 15.16
CA VAL A 332 -3.86 21.91 16.03
C VAL A 332 -4.42 21.08 17.17
N GLU A 333 -4.91 19.90 16.85
CA GLU A 333 -5.48 18.97 17.84
C GLU A 333 -4.41 18.49 18.82
N VAL A 334 -3.23 18.10 18.31
CA VAL A 334 -2.10 17.67 19.15
C VAL A 334 -1.65 18.80 20.09
N ALA A 335 -1.49 20.04 19.59
CA ALA A 335 -1.10 21.18 20.40
C ALA A 335 -2.17 21.54 21.47
N ASN A 336 -3.47 21.41 21.13
CA ASN A 336 -4.55 21.64 22.07
C ASN A 336 -4.61 20.56 23.15
N GLN A 337 -4.44 19.29 22.82
CA GLN A 337 -4.36 18.19 23.79
C GLN A 337 -3.17 18.37 24.73
N MET A 338 -2.00 18.78 24.19
CA MET A 338 -0.84 19.12 25.03
C MET A 338 -1.15 20.24 26.01
N LYS A 339 -1.76 21.34 25.53
CA LYS A 339 -2.12 22.49 26.36
C LYS A 339 -3.10 22.10 27.46
N GLN A 340 -4.13 21.31 27.15
CA GLN A 340 -5.13 20.81 28.11
C GLN A 340 -4.50 19.95 29.21
N ASN A 341 -3.50 19.13 28.85
CA ASN A 341 -2.77 18.28 29.77
C ASN A 341 -1.64 19.00 30.54
N GLY A 342 -1.47 20.32 30.34
CA GLY A 342 -0.42 21.11 30.99
C GLY A 342 0.99 20.83 30.42
N GLY A 343 1.08 20.25 29.22
CA GLY A 343 2.33 20.00 28.52
C GLY A 343 2.75 21.18 27.64
N PHE A 344 4.04 21.41 27.53
CA PHE A 344 4.62 22.42 26.63
C PHE A 344 5.95 21.93 26.05
N VAL A 345 6.32 22.47 24.89
CA VAL A 345 7.62 22.24 24.29
C VAL A 345 8.60 23.28 24.87
N PRO A 346 9.76 22.86 25.42
CA PRO A 346 10.73 23.80 25.97
C PRO A 346 11.12 24.89 24.97
N GLY A 347 11.03 26.14 25.39
CA GLY A 347 11.35 27.32 24.57
C GLY A 347 10.24 27.78 23.62
N ILE A 348 9.06 27.12 23.60
CA ILE A 348 7.94 27.46 22.71
C ILE A 348 6.68 27.74 23.56
N ARG A 349 5.99 28.86 23.27
CA ARG A 349 4.75 29.22 23.98
C ARG A 349 3.63 28.19 23.62
N PRO A 350 2.87 27.69 24.62
CA PRO A 350 1.70 26.83 24.38
C PRO A 350 0.65 27.56 23.52
N GLY A 351 0.03 26.86 22.60
CA GLY A 351 -1.00 27.35 21.68
C GLY A 351 -0.49 27.49 20.24
N GLN A 352 -0.79 28.58 19.55
CA GLN A 352 -0.50 28.76 18.12
C GLN A 352 0.97 28.56 17.76
N ALA A 353 1.90 29.06 18.58
CA ALA A 353 3.34 28.89 18.36
C ALA A 353 3.76 27.42 18.38
N THR A 354 3.10 26.57 19.19
CA THR A 354 3.31 25.12 19.19
C THR A 354 2.77 24.48 17.91
N VAL A 355 1.60 24.92 17.43
CA VAL A 355 1.02 24.46 16.14
C VAL A 355 1.97 24.75 15.00
N ASP A 356 2.47 25.99 14.91
CA ASP A 356 3.39 26.42 13.84
C ASP A 356 4.71 25.65 13.88
N TYR A 357 5.20 25.35 15.07
CA TYR A 357 6.42 24.55 15.26
C TYR A 357 6.22 23.10 14.79
N LEU A 358 5.12 22.45 15.23
CA LEU A 358 4.80 21.09 14.82
C LEU A 358 4.57 20.99 13.31
N SER A 359 3.83 21.94 12.73
CA SER A 359 3.57 22.01 11.28
C SER A 359 4.85 22.13 10.47
N ARG A 360 5.80 22.97 10.94
CA ARG A 360 7.11 23.17 10.29
C ARG A 360 7.96 21.89 10.33
N ILE A 361 7.99 21.20 11.47
CA ILE A 361 8.72 19.93 11.60
C ILE A 361 8.07 18.88 10.68
N MET A 362 6.74 18.76 10.71
CA MET A 362 6.00 17.82 9.90
C MET A 362 6.26 18.03 8.42
N SER A 363 6.18 19.27 7.93
CA SER A 363 6.45 19.58 6.52
C SER A 363 7.86 19.17 6.09
N ARG A 364 8.88 19.37 6.94
CA ARG A 364 10.25 18.94 6.65
C ARG A 364 10.40 17.43 6.64
N LEU A 365 9.77 16.74 7.58
CA LEU A 365 9.77 15.27 7.62
C LEU A 365 9.03 14.68 6.42
N CYS A 366 7.87 15.25 6.04
CA CYS A 366 7.12 14.85 4.85
C CYS A 366 7.93 15.00 3.56
N PHE A 367 8.68 16.12 3.43
CA PHE A 367 9.53 16.32 2.27
C PHE A 367 10.64 15.27 2.19
N ALA A 368 11.36 15.03 3.29
CA ALA A 368 12.41 14.03 3.34
C ALA A 368 11.87 12.61 3.11
N GLY A 369 10.75 12.25 3.78
CA GLY A 369 10.07 10.97 3.60
C GLY A 369 9.54 10.77 2.19
N GLY A 370 8.87 11.80 1.62
CA GLY A 370 8.34 11.78 0.25
C GLY A 370 9.42 11.64 -0.81
N LEU A 371 10.54 12.37 -0.66
CA LEU A 371 11.69 12.26 -1.55
C LEU A 371 12.33 10.86 -1.48
N PHE A 372 12.47 10.32 -0.28
CA PHE A 372 12.95 8.96 -0.07
C PHE A 372 12.03 7.92 -0.73
N LEU A 373 10.72 8.00 -0.50
CA LEU A 373 9.74 7.08 -1.09
C LEU A 373 9.76 7.17 -2.62
N ALA A 374 9.80 8.38 -3.17
CA ALA A 374 9.89 8.63 -4.60
C ALA A 374 11.18 8.06 -5.20
N ALA A 375 12.33 8.25 -4.54
CA ALA A 375 13.61 7.70 -4.98
C ALA A 375 13.57 6.17 -5.04
N VAL A 376 13.16 5.51 -3.95
CA VAL A 376 13.09 4.04 -3.90
C VAL A 376 12.08 3.46 -4.88
N ALA A 377 10.93 4.14 -5.08
CA ALA A 377 9.92 3.73 -6.06
C ALA A 377 10.40 3.85 -7.51
N THR A 378 11.29 4.79 -7.81
CA THR A 378 11.73 5.11 -9.18
C THR A 378 13.02 4.40 -9.58
N ILE A 379 13.89 4.06 -8.61
CA ILE A 379 15.17 3.37 -8.86
C ILE A 379 15.02 2.15 -9.77
N PRO A 380 14.08 1.21 -9.57
CA PRO A 380 13.96 0.04 -10.45
C PRO A 380 13.56 0.39 -11.87
N THR A 381 12.68 1.38 -12.04
CA THR A 381 12.29 1.87 -13.37
C THR A 381 13.49 2.46 -14.11
N ILE A 382 14.39 3.12 -13.40
CA ILE A 382 15.64 3.63 -13.99
C ILE A 382 16.60 2.47 -14.29
N ILE A 383 16.75 1.50 -13.37
CA ILE A 383 17.64 0.34 -13.57
C ILE A 383 17.18 -0.49 -14.77
N SER A 384 15.87 -0.66 -15.00
CA SER A 384 15.35 -1.43 -16.15
C SER A 384 15.72 -0.82 -17.52
N VAL A 385 16.06 0.48 -17.57
CA VAL A 385 16.55 1.13 -18.81
C VAL A 385 17.99 0.72 -19.15
N PHE A 386 18.81 0.49 -18.11
CA PHE A 386 20.23 0.21 -18.26
C PHE A 386 20.59 -1.27 -18.23
N THR A 387 19.65 -2.12 -17.81
CA THR A 387 19.88 -3.56 -17.65
C THR A 387 18.82 -4.36 -18.40
N PRO A 388 19.21 -5.48 -19.05
CA PRO A 388 18.25 -6.38 -19.71
C PRO A 388 17.38 -7.16 -18.71
N PHE A 389 17.52 -6.87 -17.42
CA PHE A 389 16.71 -7.50 -16.41
C PHE A 389 15.29 -6.97 -16.46
N ASN A 390 14.36 -7.83 -16.80
CA ASN A 390 12.94 -7.58 -16.53
C ASN A 390 12.72 -7.80 -15.03
N ILE A 391 13.14 -6.79 -14.22
CA ILE A 391 13.04 -6.86 -12.76
C ILE A 391 11.58 -6.59 -12.40
N ALA A 392 10.74 -7.63 -12.54
CA ALA A 392 9.37 -7.61 -12.03
C ALA A 392 9.32 -7.38 -10.50
N PHE A 393 10.45 -7.54 -9.82
CA PHE A 393 10.62 -7.28 -8.38
C PHE A 393 11.20 -5.87 -8.18
N GLY A 394 10.40 -4.86 -8.48
CA GLY A 394 10.80 -3.45 -8.36
C GLY A 394 10.92 -2.98 -6.90
N GLY A 395 11.62 -1.84 -6.68
CA GLY A 395 11.75 -1.20 -5.36
C GLY A 395 10.42 -0.87 -4.70
N THR A 396 9.35 -0.66 -5.48
CA THR A 396 7.99 -0.50 -4.97
C THR A 396 7.51 -1.76 -4.25
N SER A 397 7.76 -2.94 -4.81
CA SER A 397 7.41 -4.23 -4.20
C SER A 397 8.18 -4.45 -2.91
N LEU A 398 9.49 -4.21 -2.91
CA LEU A 398 10.33 -4.30 -1.72
C LEU A 398 9.86 -3.32 -0.64
N LEU A 399 9.57 -2.07 -1.00
CA LEU A 399 9.07 -1.05 -0.10
C LEU A 399 7.75 -1.46 0.56
N ILE A 400 6.81 -1.98 -0.24
CA ILE A 400 5.51 -2.45 0.26
C ILE A 400 5.71 -3.64 1.19
N VAL A 401 6.51 -4.62 0.79
CA VAL A 401 6.78 -5.83 1.61
C VAL A 401 7.40 -5.45 2.94
N ILE A 402 8.46 -4.64 2.94
CA ILE A 402 9.15 -4.22 4.16
C ILE A 402 8.23 -3.35 5.03
N GLY A 403 7.52 -2.39 4.42
CA GLY A 403 6.63 -1.48 5.13
C GLY A 403 5.49 -2.23 5.84
N VAL A 404 4.81 -3.11 5.13
CA VAL A 404 3.71 -3.90 5.69
C VAL A 404 4.21 -4.85 6.79
N ALA A 405 5.40 -5.47 6.61
CA ALA A 405 5.99 -6.31 7.62
C ALA A 405 6.31 -5.52 8.90
N LEU A 406 6.96 -4.34 8.77
CA LEU A 406 7.28 -3.46 9.90
C LEU A 406 6.04 -2.94 10.61
N ASP A 407 5.04 -2.46 9.87
CA ASP A 407 3.78 -1.96 10.44
C ASP A 407 3.03 -3.08 11.19
N THR A 408 3.03 -4.30 10.66
CA THR A 408 2.40 -5.46 11.31
C THR A 408 3.11 -5.84 12.62
N VAL A 409 4.45 -5.86 12.62
CA VAL A 409 5.25 -6.11 13.83
C VAL A 409 5.01 -5.02 14.87
N GLN A 410 4.99 -3.76 14.47
CA GLN A 410 4.74 -2.63 15.36
C GLN A 410 3.33 -2.67 15.98
N GLN A 411 2.32 -3.09 15.20
CA GLN A 411 0.98 -3.31 15.76
C GLN A 411 0.95 -4.45 16.78
N LEU A 412 1.67 -5.54 16.53
CA LEU A 412 1.82 -6.63 17.50
C LEU A 412 2.49 -6.15 18.80
N GLU A 413 3.58 -5.41 18.68
CA GLU A 413 4.28 -4.84 19.85
C GLU A 413 3.37 -3.91 20.66
N ASN A 414 2.64 -3.02 19.99
CA ASN A 414 1.69 -2.13 20.66
C ASN A 414 0.58 -2.89 21.40
N GLN A 415 0.05 -3.96 20.80
CA GLN A 415 -0.97 -4.80 21.45
C GLN A 415 -0.41 -5.58 22.66
N MET A 416 0.85 -6.02 22.60
CA MET A 416 1.52 -6.65 23.74
C MET A 416 1.77 -5.68 24.87
N LEU A 417 2.24 -4.45 24.58
CA LEU A 417 2.51 -3.42 25.58
C LEU A 417 1.23 -3.01 26.33
N MET A 418 0.13 -2.81 25.62
CA MET A 418 -1.15 -2.47 26.25
C MET A 418 -1.62 -3.53 27.26
N ARG A 419 -1.31 -4.80 27.04
CA ARG A 419 -1.68 -5.90 27.95
C ARG A 419 -0.77 -6.01 29.16
N ASN A 420 0.52 -5.79 29.02
CA ASN A 420 1.41 -5.79 30.17
C ASN A 420 1.02 -4.72 31.18
N TYR A 421 0.50 -3.58 30.74
CA TYR A 421 -0.04 -2.54 31.63
C TYR A 421 -1.32 -2.99 32.37
N GLN A 422 -2.20 -3.76 31.75
CA GLN A 422 -3.41 -4.30 32.41
C GLN A 422 -3.09 -5.40 33.42
N GLY A 423 -1.97 -6.11 33.25
CA GLY A 423 -1.50 -7.11 34.22
C GLY A 423 -0.94 -6.52 35.52
N PHE A 424 -0.51 -5.27 35.51
CA PHE A 424 -0.04 -4.55 36.71
C PHE A 424 -1.18 -3.91 37.54
N LEU A 425 -2.40 -3.85 36.99
CA LEU A 425 -3.58 -3.28 37.65
C LEU A 425 -4.54 -4.34 38.28
N LYS A 426 -4.16 -5.61 38.16
CA LYS A 426 -4.76 -6.72 38.89
C LYS A 426 -3.79 -7.20 39.97
#